data_0bb096896a468a233480b038dbecc191
#
_entry.id   0bb096896a468a233480b038dbecc191
#
_cell.length_a   1.000
_cell.length_b   1.000
_cell.length_c   1.000
_cell.angle_alpha   90.00
_cell.angle_beta   90.00
_cell.angle_gamma   90.00
#
_symmetry.space_group_name_H-M   'P 1'
#
loop_
_entity.id
_entity.type
_entity.pdbx_description
1 polymer ?
#
loop_
_entity_poly.entity_id
_entity_poly.type
_entity_poly.pdbx_seq_one_letter_code
_entity_poly.pdbx_strand_id
1 'polypeptide(L)'
;MLQEKAMVNDALSAIKSELTFYANTISECENQNLRSTIQQIRDTCETSQFELFNIAKSKGYYMPAAQASDSELNQVKSQVQ
;
A
#
# COMPACT_ATOMS: atom_id res chain seq x y z
N MET A 1 21.68 -8.46 -4.37
CA MET A 1 21.72 -9.93 -4.25
C MET A 1 20.33 -10.50 -4.36
N LEU A 2 20.21 -11.67 -4.96
CA LEU A 2 18.90 -12.32 -5.13
C LEU A 2 18.20 -12.57 -3.79
N GLN A 3 18.94 -12.95 -2.76
CA GLN A 3 18.38 -13.19 -1.43
C GLN A 3 17.79 -11.94 -0.82
N GLU A 4 18.48 -10.82 -0.92
CA GLU A 4 17.98 -9.53 -0.42
C GLU A 4 16.73 -9.11 -1.17
N LYS A 5 16.75 -9.26 -2.50
CA LYS A 5 15.59 -8.96 -3.34
C LYS A 5 14.37 -9.77 -2.93
N ALA A 6 14.53 -11.07 -2.71
CA ALA A 6 13.45 -11.94 -2.29
C ALA A 6 12.88 -11.52 -0.94
N MET A 7 13.76 -11.20 0.03
CA MET A 7 13.34 -10.76 1.36
C MET A 7 12.56 -9.45 1.30
N VAL A 8 13.02 -8.49 0.52
CA VAL A 8 12.33 -7.20 0.39
C VAL A 8 10.98 -7.37 -0.29
N ASN A 9 10.91 -8.16 -1.35
CA ASN A 9 9.66 -8.38 -2.06
C ASN A 9 8.65 -9.16 -1.21
N ASP A 10 9.11 -10.14 -0.43
CA ASP A 10 8.23 -10.87 0.49
C ASP A 10 7.70 -9.95 1.58
N ALA A 11 8.54 -9.08 2.13
CA ALA A 11 8.11 -8.10 3.13
C ALA A 11 7.08 -7.13 2.56
N LEU A 12 7.28 -6.65 1.33
CA LEU A 12 6.31 -5.78 0.67
C LEU A 12 4.96 -6.48 0.48
N SER A 13 4.97 -7.73 0.05
CA SER A 13 3.75 -8.51 -0.14
C SER A 13 3.01 -8.69 1.19
N ALA A 14 3.73 -8.98 2.26
CA ALA A 14 3.15 -9.14 3.60
C ALA A 14 2.51 -7.84 4.07
N ILE A 15 3.18 -6.70 3.90
CA ILE A 15 2.65 -5.40 4.31
C ILE A 15 1.40 -5.05 3.51
N LYS A 16 1.39 -5.31 2.22
CA LYS A 16 0.20 -5.08 1.37
C LYS A 16 -0.99 -5.90 1.84
N SER A 17 -0.76 -7.16 2.23
CA SER A 17 -1.81 -8.02 2.77
C SER A 17 -2.34 -7.49 4.10
N GLU A 18 -1.45 -6.99 4.97
CA GLU A 18 -1.85 -6.37 6.23
C GLU A 18 -2.71 -5.13 6.01
N LEU A 19 -2.33 -4.28 5.06
CA LEU A 19 -3.11 -3.07 4.74
C LEU A 19 -4.51 -3.43 4.26
N THR A 20 -4.65 -4.45 3.44
CA THR A 20 -5.95 -4.95 2.98
C THR A 20 -6.77 -5.45 4.15
N PHE A 21 -6.16 -6.20 5.06
CA PHE A 21 -6.81 -6.70 6.27
C PHE A 21 -7.32 -5.56 7.13
N TYR A 22 -6.51 -4.53 7.37
CA TYR A 22 -6.93 -3.38 8.17
C TYR A 22 -8.09 -2.62 7.52
N ALA A 23 -8.06 -2.45 6.21
CA ALA A 23 -9.14 -1.79 5.50
C ALA A 23 -10.45 -2.55 5.68
N ASN A 24 -10.43 -3.86 5.55
CA ASN A 24 -11.62 -4.69 5.73
C ASN A 24 -12.12 -4.63 7.18
N THR A 25 -11.20 -4.69 8.14
CA THR A 25 -11.56 -4.63 9.56
C THR A 25 -12.18 -3.29 9.92
N ILE A 26 -11.61 -2.19 9.45
CA ILE A 26 -12.13 -0.84 9.70
C ILE A 26 -13.54 -0.71 9.16
N SER A 27 -13.81 -1.26 7.98
CA SER A 27 -15.11 -1.13 7.34
C SER A 27 -16.23 -1.87 8.09
N GLU A 28 -15.86 -2.86 8.92
CA GLU A 28 -16.82 -3.64 9.69
C GLU A 28 -16.87 -3.27 11.18
N CYS A 29 -16.03 -2.32 11.61
CA CYS A 29 -15.88 -1.99 13.03
C CYS A 29 -16.86 -0.91 13.45
N GLU A 30 -17.77 -1.24 14.38
CA GLU A 30 -18.74 -0.29 14.92
C GLU A 30 -18.19 0.52 16.09
N ASN A 31 -17.30 -0.05 16.89
CA ASN A 31 -16.74 0.62 18.06
C ASN A 31 -15.75 1.69 17.61
N GLN A 32 -16.07 2.96 17.91
CA GLN A 32 -15.27 4.09 17.43
C GLN A 32 -13.85 4.10 18.00
N ASN A 33 -13.67 3.71 19.25
CA ASN A 33 -12.34 3.68 19.86
C ASN A 33 -11.47 2.60 19.21
N LEU A 34 -12.04 1.42 19.00
CA LEU A 34 -11.34 0.34 18.34
C LEU A 34 -11.03 0.71 16.88
N ARG A 35 -11.98 1.29 16.20
CA ARG A 35 -11.80 1.74 14.82
C ARG A 35 -10.65 2.74 14.71
N SER A 36 -10.61 3.71 15.62
CA SER A 36 -9.56 4.73 15.66
C SER A 36 -8.19 4.11 15.91
N THR A 37 -8.11 3.13 16.81
CA THR A 37 -6.86 2.43 17.10
C THR A 37 -6.37 1.67 15.86
N ILE A 38 -7.27 0.98 15.16
CA ILE A 38 -6.91 0.25 13.94
C ILE A 38 -6.47 1.21 12.84
N GLN A 39 -7.11 2.37 12.72
CA GLN A 39 -6.69 3.40 11.77
C GLN A 39 -5.28 3.89 12.05
N GLN A 40 -4.91 4.06 13.32
CA GLN A 40 -3.54 4.46 13.70
C GLN A 40 -2.52 3.38 13.33
N ILE A 41 -2.87 2.13 13.55
CA ILE A 41 -2.01 1.00 13.16
C ILE A 41 -1.84 0.97 11.65
N ARG A 42 -2.93 1.17 10.90
CA ARG A 42 -2.89 1.22 9.44
C ARG A 42 -1.98 2.35 8.97
N ASP A 43 -2.09 3.53 9.57
CA ASP A 43 -1.29 4.68 9.15
C ASP A 43 0.21 4.41 9.34
N THR A 44 0.58 3.78 10.46
CA THR A 44 1.96 3.38 10.69
C THR A 44 2.42 2.35 9.67
N CYS A 45 1.56 1.38 9.36
CA CYS A 45 1.85 0.35 8.37
C CYS A 45 2.02 0.94 6.97
N GLU A 46 1.19 1.91 6.60
CA GLU A 46 1.31 2.61 5.31
C GLU A 46 2.64 3.35 5.19
N THR A 47 3.08 4.00 6.27
CA THR A 47 4.37 4.68 6.28
C THR A 47 5.51 3.70 6.06
N SER A 48 5.49 2.57 6.76
CA SER A 48 6.51 1.53 6.60
C SER A 48 6.48 0.93 5.19
N GLN A 49 5.30 0.74 4.64
CA GLN A 49 5.13 0.22 3.29
C GLN A 49 5.78 1.16 2.27
N PHE A 50 5.54 2.45 2.41
CA PHE A 50 6.08 3.42 1.46
C PHE A 50 7.61 3.52 1.56
N GLU A 51 8.15 3.48 2.77
CA GLU A 51 9.60 3.46 2.97
C GLU A 51 10.24 2.24 2.32
N LEU A 52 9.65 1.06 2.54
CA LEU A 52 10.17 -0.17 1.97
C LEU A 52 10.00 -0.19 0.44
N PHE A 53 8.89 0.34 -0.07
CA PHE A 53 8.68 0.50 -1.50
C PHE A 53 9.78 1.34 -2.14
N ASN A 54 10.13 2.47 -1.50
CA ASN A 54 11.18 3.34 -2.02
C ASN A 54 12.55 2.66 -2.02
N ILE A 55 12.85 1.86 -0.99
CA ILE A 55 14.08 1.07 -0.93
C ILE A 55 14.10 0.05 -2.08
N ALA A 56 13.02 -0.67 -2.26
CA ALA A 56 12.93 -1.68 -3.31
C ALA A 56 13.07 -1.05 -4.70
N LYS A 57 12.45 0.09 -4.90
CA LYS A 57 12.53 0.83 -6.15
C LYS A 57 13.95 1.32 -6.43
N SER A 58 14.61 1.91 -5.43
CA SER A 58 15.97 2.44 -5.59
C SER A 58 17.00 1.35 -5.86
N LYS A 59 16.77 0.16 -5.35
CA LYS A 59 17.67 -0.99 -5.56
C LYS A 59 17.32 -1.79 -6.82
N GLY A 60 16.26 -1.42 -7.53
CA GLY A 60 15.82 -2.13 -8.71
C GLY A 60 15.15 -3.46 -8.43
N TYR A 61 14.71 -3.70 -7.20
CA TYR A 61 14.05 -4.96 -6.81
C TYR A 61 12.58 -4.99 -7.21
N TYR A 62 11.98 -3.83 -7.40
CA TYR A 62 10.57 -3.70 -7.71
C TYR A 62 10.38 -2.66 -8.82
N MET A 63 9.64 -3.03 -9.84
CA MET A 63 9.30 -2.10 -10.92
C MET A 63 7.87 -1.63 -10.69
N PRO A 64 7.67 -0.35 -10.32
CA PRO A 64 6.32 0.16 -10.09
C PRO A 64 5.54 0.21 -11.40
N ALA A 65 4.21 0.21 -11.27
CA ALA A 65 3.34 0.40 -12.42
C ALA A 65 3.62 1.76 -13.06
N ALA A 66 3.46 1.82 -14.38
CA ALA A 66 3.62 3.08 -15.10
C ALA A 66 2.60 4.10 -14.59
N GLN A 67 3.05 5.36 -14.46
CA GLN A 67 2.14 6.43 -14.07
C GLN A 67 1.11 6.66 -15.17
N ALA A 68 -0.13 6.93 -14.76
CA ALA A 68 -1.19 7.26 -15.70
C ALA A 68 -0.89 8.59 -16.37
N SER A 69 -1.12 8.68 -17.68
CA SER A 69 -1.02 9.94 -18.39
C SER A 69 -2.19 10.84 -18.01
N ASP A 70 -2.05 12.14 -18.29
CA ASP A 70 -3.14 13.10 -18.08
C ASP A 70 -4.40 12.68 -18.83
N SER A 71 -4.25 12.17 -20.04
CA SER A 71 -5.35 11.67 -20.85
C SER A 71 -6.09 10.52 -20.17
N GLU A 72 -5.34 9.56 -19.60
CA GLU A 72 -5.92 8.43 -18.88
C GLU A 72 -6.63 8.87 -17.61
N LEU A 73 -6.03 9.81 -16.86
CA LEU A 73 -6.65 10.36 -15.67
C LEU A 73 -7.95 11.08 -15.98
N ASN A 74 -7.98 11.88 -17.04
CA ASN A 74 -9.19 12.58 -17.45
C ASN A 74 -10.28 11.62 -17.88
N GLN A 75 -9.91 10.53 -18.53
CA GLN A 75 -10.84 9.50 -18.96
C GLN A 75 -11.52 8.83 -17.76
N VAL A 76 -10.74 8.50 -16.73
CA VAL A 76 -11.26 7.92 -15.50
C VAL A 76 -12.17 8.92 -14.78
N LYS A 77 -11.76 10.17 -14.68
CA LYS A 77 -12.58 11.22 -14.05
C LYS A 77 -13.93 11.38 -14.75
N SER A 78 -13.96 11.33 -16.07
CA SER A 78 -15.22 11.47 -16.81
C SER A 78 -16.14 10.28 -16.61
N GLN A 79 -15.60 9.10 -16.30
CA GLN A 79 -16.40 7.90 -16.05
C GLN A 79 -17.05 7.89 -14.67
N VAL A 80 -16.41 8.53 -13.67
CA VAL A 80 -16.90 8.52 -12.29
C VAL A 80 -17.68 9.78 -11.93
N GLN A 81 -17.76 10.74 -12.81
CA GLN A 81 -18.59 11.93 -12.66
C GLN A 81 -19.95 11.72 -13.39
#